data_81db3cf3cf57df99a6efd21c9a7d7726
#
_entry.id   81db3cf3cf57df99a6efd21c9a7d7726
#
_cell.length_a   1.000
_cell.length_b   1.000
_cell.length_c   1.000
_cell.angle_alpha   90.00
_cell.angle_beta   90.00
_cell.angle_gamma   90.00
#
_symmetry.space_group_name_H-M   'P 1'
#
loop_
_entity.id
_entity.type
_entity.pdbx_description
1 polymer ?
#
loop_
_entity_poly.entity_id
_entity_poly.type
_entity_poly.pdbx_seq_one_letter_code
_entity_poly.pdbx_strand_id
1 'polypeptide(L)'
;MIRQDLRAIFKNIFPDEEITIDYAPKDKEGDYYTNLAFRIASREHKPPMEVAQAIAAEIKDPIIKKITVHQPAFINLTLSEEYLYEQLHAPVALNIGEGKSILIEYVSANPTGPINVVSARAAAVGDSLVRLLTHVGYKVDAEYYINDAGRQTDLIAESVRQRMIELSGGSAHIPENGYHGEYVKDVARGASAKGLQEISDIRDYTVEYFIDDHKRVMTDFGVRFDHWTRESDIYKKNYVEKVMDALRREDLVYDEEGAIFFKASAFGDDKDRVIVTSDKRNTYLLPDIAYHVWKIERAYDELVDIWGPDHHGRIKGIKGGIQALGHPADMLRILIVQEVKLKKGGKSITMSKRSGAFETLKDLLGRVPKDVVRFFFLMRSSSQHLDFDLDLALKQSDENPVYYVQYAHARIKSIIEYAREQGVAFEKNIKLNQIK
;
A
#
# COMPACT_ATOMS: atom_id res chain seq x y z
N MET A 1 -9.13 19.69 7.08
CA MET A 1 -9.31 21.09 7.54
C MET A 1 -10.52 21.70 6.83
N ILE A 2 -10.40 22.44 5.73
CA ILE A 2 -11.53 23.21 5.14
C ILE A 2 -12.83 22.41 4.99
N ARG A 3 -12.79 21.20 4.42
CA ARG A 3 -13.99 20.36 4.30
C ARG A 3 -14.56 19.91 5.65
N GLN A 4 -13.73 19.76 6.66
CA GLN A 4 -14.16 19.40 8.02
C GLN A 4 -14.85 20.58 8.68
N ASP A 5 -14.29 21.78 8.55
CA ASP A 5 -14.88 23.00 9.08
C ASP A 5 -16.25 23.28 8.42
N LEU A 6 -16.31 23.15 7.09
CA LEU A 6 -17.59 23.26 6.37
C LEU A 6 -18.59 22.18 6.82
N ARG A 7 -18.16 20.92 6.96
CA ARG A 7 -19.04 19.86 7.48
C ARG A 7 -19.55 20.15 8.88
N ALA A 8 -18.70 20.70 9.75
CA ALA A 8 -19.09 21.05 11.10
C ALA A 8 -20.18 22.13 11.12
N ILE A 9 -20.09 23.16 10.26
CA ILE A 9 -21.12 24.20 10.11
C ILE A 9 -22.46 23.56 9.73
N PHE A 10 -22.47 22.71 8.70
CA PHE A 10 -23.69 22.06 8.26
C PHE A 10 -24.23 21.08 9.33
N LYS A 11 -23.35 20.34 10.02
CA LYS A 11 -23.75 19.42 11.09
C LYS A 11 -24.37 20.13 12.31
N ASN A 12 -23.92 21.33 12.62
CA ASN A 12 -24.53 22.11 13.69
C ASN A 12 -25.99 22.51 13.40
N ILE A 13 -26.33 22.69 12.10
CA ILE A 13 -27.68 23.06 11.66
C ILE A 13 -28.50 21.79 11.36
N PHE A 14 -27.86 20.78 10.77
CA PHE A 14 -28.50 19.53 10.33
C PHE A 14 -27.81 18.30 10.97
N PRO A 15 -27.97 18.10 12.29
CA PRO A 15 -27.22 17.09 13.05
C PRO A 15 -27.45 15.65 12.59
N ASP A 16 -28.66 15.35 12.10
CA ASP A 16 -29.06 14.01 11.67
C ASP A 16 -28.66 13.67 10.23
N GLU A 17 -28.17 14.67 9.46
CA GLU A 17 -27.83 14.49 8.06
C GLU A 17 -26.35 14.09 7.87
N GLU A 18 -26.11 13.25 6.89
CA GLU A 18 -24.74 13.00 6.42
C GLU A 18 -24.33 14.15 5.47
N ILE A 19 -23.31 14.88 5.83
CA ILE A 19 -22.89 16.08 5.08
C ILE A 19 -21.77 15.71 4.11
N THR A 20 -22.04 15.82 2.81
CA THR A 20 -21.05 15.69 1.75
C THR A 20 -20.63 17.07 1.27
N ILE A 21 -19.32 17.36 1.31
CA ILE A 21 -18.71 18.60 0.79
C ILE A 21 -17.63 18.20 -0.21
N ASP A 22 -17.75 18.68 -1.44
CA ASP A 22 -16.79 18.44 -2.52
C ASP A 22 -16.37 19.74 -3.20
N TYR A 23 -15.28 19.70 -3.98
CA TYR A 23 -14.83 20.87 -4.75
C TYR A 23 -15.84 21.22 -5.83
N ALA A 24 -16.16 22.49 -5.95
CA ALA A 24 -17.00 22.96 -7.06
C ALA A 24 -16.33 22.64 -8.41
N PRO A 25 -17.10 22.22 -9.43
CA PRO A 25 -16.59 22.08 -10.79
C PRO A 25 -15.98 23.39 -11.29
N LYS A 26 -14.90 23.30 -12.10
CA LYS A 26 -14.15 24.47 -12.58
C LYS A 26 -14.99 25.48 -13.40
N ASP A 27 -16.09 25.02 -13.99
CA ASP A 27 -17.04 25.82 -14.79
C ASP A 27 -18.19 26.39 -13.96
N LYS A 28 -18.19 26.16 -12.64
CA LYS A 28 -19.22 26.64 -11.71
C LYS A 28 -18.64 27.62 -10.70
N GLU A 29 -19.46 28.59 -10.28
CA GLU A 29 -19.10 29.52 -9.24
C GLU A 29 -18.99 28.83 -7.86
N GLY A 30 -17.98 29.19 -7.05
CA GLY A 30 -17.74 28.68 -5.70
C GLY A 30 -16.49 27.79 -5.59
N ASP A 31 -16.02 27.62 -4.37
CA ASP A 31 -14.86 26.77 -4.05
C ASP A 31 -15.28 25.34 -3.74
N TYR A 32 -16.40 25.20 -3.05
CA TYR A 32 -17.00 23.92 -2.64
C TYR A 32 -18.47 23.87 -2.95
N TYR A 33 -19.04 22.66 -2.97
CA TYR A 33 -20.48 22.47 -3.06
C TYR A 33 -20.96 21.32 -2.17
N THR A 34 -22.27 21.31 -1.90
CA THR A 34 -22.97 20.19 -1.27
C THR A 34 -24.24 19.84 -2.03
N ASN A 35 -24.59 18.55 -1.97
CA ASN A 35 -25.84 18.00 -2.51
C ASN A 35 -26.88 17.71 -1.42
N LEU A 36 -26.70 18.25 -0.22
CA LEU A 36 -27.55 18.00 0.95
C LEU A 36 -29.05 18.22 0.67
N ALA A 37 -29.36 19.24 -0.14
CA ALA A 37 -30.74 19.59 -0.47
C ALA A 37 -31.53 18.44 -1.13
N PHE A 38 -30.90 17.61 -1.95
CA PHE A 38 -31.58 16.47 -2.57
C PHE A 38 -32.02 15.41 -1.55
N ARG A 39 -31.21 15.18 -0.52
CA ARG A 39 -31.50 14.18 0.51
C ARG A 39 -32.64 14.64 1.39
N ILE A 40 -32.60 15.90 1.84
CA ILE A 40 -33.68 16.47 2.66
C ILE A 40 -34.97 16.57 1.84
N ALA A 41 -34.90 17.04 0.60
CA ALA A 41 -36.06 17.14 -0.30
C ALA A 41 -36.74 15.79 -0.53
N SER A 42 -35.95 14.73 -0.74
CA SER A 42 -36.47 13.37 -0.90
C SER A 42 -37.19 12.87 0.35
N ARG A 43 -36.64 13.13 1.54
CA ARG A 43 -37.26 12.75 2.82
C ARG A 43 -38.52 13.53 3.12
N GLU A 44 -38.54 14.85 2.83
CA GLU A 44 -39.65 15.75 3.15
C GLU A 44 -40.67 15.88 2.04
N HIS A 45 -40.45 15.20 0.90
CA HIS A 45 -41.32 15.29 -0.30
C HIS A 45 -41.51 16.74 -0.79
N LYS A 46 -40.44 17.54 -0.72
CA LYS A 46 -40.44 18.95 -1.17
C LYS A 46 -39.64 19.13 -2.47
N PRO A 47 -39.91 20.21 -3.24
CA PRO A 47 -39.07 20.55 -4.39
C PRO A 47 -37.62 20.80 -3.97
N PRO A 48 -36.61 20.12 -4.60
CA PRO A 48 -35.20 20.25 -4.19
C PRO A 48 -34.66 21.67 -4.20
N MET A 49 -35.09 22.51 -5.14
CA MET A 49 -34.68 23.94 -5.22
C MET A 49 -35.16 24.77 -4.03
N GLU A 50 -36.39 24.56 -3.57
CA GLU A 50 -36.92 25.26 -2.39
C GLU A 50 -36.13 24.87 -1.14
N VAL A 51 -35.84 23.60 -0.99
CA VAL A 51 -35.02 23.11 0.12
C VAL A 51 -33.58 23.65 0.05
N ALA A 52 -32.98 23.72 -1.13
CA ALA A 52 -31.65 24.30 -1.30
C ALA A 52 -31.61 25.79 -0.93
N GLN A 53 -32.62 26.54 -1.30
CA GLN A 53 -32.77 27.98 -0.94
C GLN A 53 -32.95 28.15 0.57
N ALA A 54 -33.78 27.31 1.21
CA ALA A 54 -33.98 27.33 2.65
C ALA A 54 -32.66 27.03 3.40
N ILE A 55 -31.95 25.96 3.02
CA ILE A 55 -30.65 25.63 3.59
C ILE A 55 -29.66 26.79 3.42
N ALA A 56 -29.57 27.38 2.22
CA ALA A 56 -28.67 28.48 1.94
C ALA A 56 -28.99 29.75 2.79
N ALA A 57 -30.24 29.99 3.14
CA ALA A 57 -30.66 31.11 3.98
C ALA A 57 -30.30 30.89 5.48
N GLU A 58 -30.26 29.65 5.95
CA GLU A 58 -29.93 29.32 7.33
C GLU A 58 -28.42 29.40 7.63
N ILE A 59 -27.58 29.16 6.63
CA ILE A 59 -26.13 29.12 6.82
C ILE A 59 -25.62 30.58 6.93
N LYS A 60 -25.12 30.92 8.11
CA LYS A 60 -24.47 32.20 8.41
C LYS A 60 -23.20 31.95 9.19
N ASP A 61 -22.09 31.85 8.48
CA ASP A 61 -20.79 31.61 9.09
C ASP A 61 -19.73 32.51 8.44
N PRO A 62 -18.86 33.17 9.20
CA PRO A 62 -17.85 34.10 8.70
C PRO A 62 -16.84 33.50 7.73
N ILE A 63 -16.65 32.17 7.75
CA ILE A 63 -15.76 31.52 6.81
C ILE A 63 -16.35 31.44 5.39
N ILE A 64 -17.66 31.67 5.24
CA ILE A 64 -18.36 31.62 3.96
C ILE A 64 -18.68 33.06 3.50
N LYS A 65 -18.02 33.49 2.42
CA LYS A 65 -18.24 34.81 1.79
C LYS A 65 -19.53 34.87 1.01
N LYS A 66 -19.89 33.79 0.31
CA LYS A 66 -21.06 33.74 -0.57
C LYS A 66 -21.59 32.30 -0.68
N ILE A 67 -22.92 32.21 -0.72
CA ILE A 67 -23.63 30.98 -1.01
C ILE A 67 -24.46 31.19 -2.26
N THR A 68 -24.40 30.29 -3.22
CA THR A 68 -25.21 30.30 -4.43
C THR A 68 -25.88 28.95 -4.63
N VAL A 69 -27.14 28.98 -5.10
CA VAL A 69 -27.89 27.76 -5.39
C VAL A 69 -27.99 27.62 -6.90
N HIS A 70 -27.56 26.45 -7.40
CA HIS A 70 -27.57 26.13 -8.83
C HIS A 70 -28.47 24.94 -9.13
N GLN A 71 -29.09 24.97 -10.31
CA GLN A 71 -29.88 23.85 -10.79
C GLN A 71 -29.01 22.54 -10.88
N PRO A 72 -29.61 21.39 -10.51
CA PRO A 72 -31.00 21.17 -10.08
C PRO A 72 -31.27 21.42 -8.59
N ALA A 73 -30.27 21.58 -7.69
CA ALA A 73 -30.37 21.99 -6.29
C ALA A 73 -29.00 21.86 -5.57
N PHE A 74 -27.91 22.14 -6.26
CA PHE A 74 -26.61 22.22 -5.64
C PHE A 74 -26.41 23.53 -4.90
N ILE A 75 -25.83 23.46 -3.72
CA ILE A 75 -25.48 24.63 -2.90
C ILE A 75 -23.97 24.82 -3.01
N ASN A 76 -23.54 25.88 -3.67
CA ASN A 76 -22.14 26.22 -3.85
C ASN A 76 -21.73 27.29 -2.82
N LEU A 77 -20.51 27.11 -2.30
CA LEU A 77 -19.93 27.88 -1.22
C LEU A 77 -18.66 28.56 -1.71
N THR A 78 -18.57 29.87 -1.57
CA THR A 78 -17.34 30.65 -1.76
C THR A 78 -16.80 31.02 -0.39
N LEU A 79 -15.54 30.71 -0.12
CA LEU A 79 -14.90 31.00 1.16
C LEU A 79 -14.51 32.47 1.28
N SER A 80 -14.41 32.96 2.52
CA SER A 80 -13.89 34.31 2.77
C SER A 80 -12.36 34.34 2.56
N GLU A 81 -11.85 35.47 2.10
CA GLU A 81 -10.42 35.66 1.86
C GLU A 81 -9.64 35.60 3.18
N GLU A 82 -10.23 36.14 4.26
CA GLU A 82 -9.68 36.09 5.60
C GLU A 82 -9.46 34.64 6.07
N TYR A 83 -10.47 33.79 5.90
CA TYR A 83 -10.38 32.38 6.26
C TYR A 83 -9.32 31.64 5.41
N LEU A 84 -9.31 31.85 4.08
CA LEU A 84 -8.30 31.26 3.21
C LEU A 84 -6.88 31.68 3.61
N TYR A 85 -6.71 32.95 3.97
CA TYR A 85 -5.45 33.48 4.45
C TYR A 85 -5.01 32.83 5.77
N GLU A 86 -5.93 32.70 6.73
CA GLU A 86 -5.66 31.99 7.98
C GLU A 86 -5.25 30.55 7.73
N GLN A 87 -5.91 29.86 6.78
CA GLN A 87 -5.55 28.49 6.44
C GLN A 87 -4.15 28.34 5.81
N LEU A 88 -3.65 29.37 5.10
CA LEU A 88 -2.26 29.39 4.60
C LEU A 88 -1.23 29.45 5.73
N HIS A 89 -1.57 30.04 6.85
CA HIS A 89 -0.70 30.18 8.02
C HIS A 89 -0.97 29.12 9.10
N ALA A 90 -2.08 28.41 9.00
CA ALA A 90 -2.41 27.35 9.94
C ALA A 90 -1.35 26.23 9.87
N PRO A 91 -0.85 25.74 11.00
CA PRO A 91 0.04 24.59 10.99
C PRO A 91 -0.70 23.38 10.39
N VAL A 92 -0.08 22.75 9.39
CA VAL A 92 -0.60 21.55 8.72
C VAL A 92 -0.54 20.29 9.64
N ALA A 93 -0.35 20.47 10.94
CA ALA A 93 -0.30 19.38 11.91
C ALA A 93 -1.71 18.82 12.15
N LEU A 94 -2.14 17.92 11.24
CA LEU A 94 -3.33 17.12 11.45
C LEU A 94 -2.97 15.98 12.41
N ASN A 95 -3.60 15.92 13.58
CA ASN A 95 -3.48 14.80 14.51
C ASN A 95 -4.73 13.90 14.42
N ILE A 96 -5.03 13.43 13.21
CA ILE A 96 -6.18 12.56 12.94
C ILE A 96 -5.99 11.20 13.63
N GLY A 97 -4.77 10.74 13.71
CA GLY A 97 -4.41 9.44 14.27
C GLY A 97 -4.51 9.38 15.79
N GLU A 98 -4.45 10.52 16.47
CA GLU A 98 -4.51 10.60 17.95
C GLU A 98 -3.55 9.65 18.67
N GLY A 99 -2.44 9.29 18.00
CA GLY A 99 -1.43 8.37 18.50
C GLY A 99 -1.79 6.89 18.44
N LYS A 100 -2.88 6.51 17.75
CA LYS A 100 -3.21 5.11 17.48
C LYS A 100 -2.10 4.44 16.69
N SER A 101 -1.86 3.16 17.00
CA SER A 101 -0.81 2.35 16.41
C SER A 101 -1.31 1.53 15.22
N ILE A 102 -0.56 1.53 14.11
CA ILE A 102 -0.88 0.76 12.91
C ILE A 102 0.36 -0.03 12.48
N LEU A 103 0.18 -1.32 12.19
CA LEU A 103 1.18 -2.12 11.50
C LEU A 103 0.79 -2.23 10.03
N ILE A 104 1.71 -1.84 9.13
CA ILE A 104 1.49 -1.95 7.69
C ILE A 104 2.48 -2.95 7.10
N GLU A 105 1.97 -4.08 6.60
CA GLU A 105 2.74 -5.06 5.86
C GLU A 105 2.63 -4.82 4.37
N TYR A 106 3.78 -4.83 3.68
CA TYR A 106 3.79 -4.69 2.22
C TYR A 106 5.05 -5.28 1.59
N VAL A 107 5.00 -5.53 0.29
CA VAL A 107 6.01 -6.22 -0.52
C VAL A 107 6.03 -7.72 -0.24
N SER A 108 6.54 -8.15 0.90
CA SER A 108 6.58 -9.55 1.38
C SER A 108 6.93 -10.58 0.28
N ALA A 109 7.95 -10.25 -0.54
CA ALA A 109 8.37 -11.08 -1.64
C ALA A 109 9.21 -12.25 -1.14
N ASN A 110 9.00 -13.44 -1.72
CA ASN A 110 9.77 -14.64 -1.38
C ASN A 110 11.26 -14.45 -1.66
N PRO A 111 12.17 -14.92 -0.77
CA PRO A 111 13.61 -14.80 -0.92
C PRO A 111 14.17 -15.84 -1.92
N THR A 112 13.59 -15.86 -3.13
CA THR A 112 13.91 -16.78 -4.22
C THR A 112 14.35 -16.07 -5.50
N GLY A 113 14.61 -14.78 -5.41
CA GLY A 113 15.06 -13.95 -6.52
C GLY A 113 14.94 -12.46 -6.20
N PRO A 114 15.48 -11.60 -7.07
CA PRO A 114 15.46 -10.16 -6.86
C PRO A 114 14.03 -9.59 -6.89
N ILE A 115 13.86 -8.42 -6.29
CA ILE A 115 12.58 -7.68 -6.27
C ILE A 115 12.20 -7.29 -7.70
N ASN A 116 10.99 -7.63 -8.10
CA ASN A 116 10.42 -7.25 -9.40
C ASN A 116 9.67 -5.91 -9.33
N VAL A 117 9.32 -5.39 -10.50
CA VAL A 117 8.61 -4.11 -10.64
C VAL A 117 7.19 -4.14 -10.04
N VAL A 118 6.52 -5.29 -10.00
CA VAL A 118 5.18 -5.41 -9.39
C VAL A 118 5.28 -5.20 -7.89
N SER A 119 6.23 -5.88 -7.22
CA SER A 119 6.50 -5.69 -5.79
C SER A 119 6.95 -4.26 -5.47
N ALA A 120 7.64 -3.60 -6.41
CA ALA A 120 8.07 -2.21 -6.26
C ALA A 120 6.89 -1.23 -6.19
N ARG A 121 5.79 -1.48 -6.90
CA ARG A 121 4.58 -0.67 -6.77
C ARG A 121 3.96 -0.80 -5.38
N ALA A 122 3.88 -2.01 -4.85
CA ALA A 122 3.42 -2.25 -3.49
C ALA A 122 4.32 -1.53 -2.47
N ALA A 123 5.66 -1.53 -2.69
CA ALA A 123 6.61 -0.79 -1.87
C ALA A 123 6.36 0.73 -1.90
N ALA A 124 6.13 1.31 -3.09
CA ALA A 124 5.85 2.74 -3.22
C ALA A 124 4.54 3.13 -2.52
N VAL A 125 3.48 2.32 -2.67
CA VAL A 125 2.18 2.55 -2.03
C VAL A 125 2.31 2.41 -0.51
N GLY A 126 2.92 1.34 -0.02
CA GLY A 126 3.08 1.06 1.41
C GLY A 126 3.89 2.13 2.12
N ASP A 127 5.08 2.44 1.64
CA ASP A 127 5.94 3.48 2.23
C ASP A 127 5.29 4.86 2.21
N SER A 128 4.53 5.19 1.14
CA SER A 128 3.82 6.47 1.08
C SER A 128 2.67 6.50 2.08
N LEU A 129 1.98 5.38 2.30
CA LEU A 129 0.93 5.26 3.30
C LEU A 129 1.50 5.38 4.72
N VAL A 130 2.62 4.70 5.01
CA VAL A 130 3.36 4.83 6.28
C VAL A 130 3.67 6.30 6.57
N ARG A 131 4.30 7.00 5.62
CA ARG A 131 4.68 8.42 5.78
C ARG A 131 3.46 9.31 5.98
N LEU A 132 2.39 9.10 5.21
CA LEU A 132 1.18 9.89 5.29
C LEU A 132 0.48 9.72 6.64
N LEU A 133 0.29 8.48 7.09
CA LEU A 133 -0.35 8.19 8.37
C LEU A 133 0.47 8.69 9.55
N THR A 134 1.80 8.52 9.50
CA THR A 134 2.70 9.10 10.50
C THR A 134 2.59 10.62 10.55
N HIS A 135 2.52 11.28 9.37
CA HIS A 135 2.36 12.74 9.29
C HIS A 135 1.06 13.24 9.93
N VAL A 136 0.01 12.45 9.88
CA VAL A 136 -1.29 12.81 10.47
C VAL A 136 -1.52 12.22 11.87
N GLY A 137 -0.46 11.82 12.57
CA GLY A 137 -0.45 11.53 14.00
C GLY A 137 -0.66 10.07 14.40
N TYR A 138 -0.62 9.12 13.47
CA TYR A 138 -0.54 7.70 13.83
C TYR A 138 0.88 7.30 14.20
N LYS A 139 1.01 6.28 15.04
CA LYS A 139 2.25 5.52 15.26
C LYS A 139 2.25 4.35 14.28
N VAL A 140 3.12 4.40 13.27
CA VAL A 140 3.08 3.41 12.18
C VAL A 140 4.39 2.65 12.12
N ASP A 141 4.29 1.32 12.18
CA ASP A 141 5.40 0.41 11.92
C ASP A 141 5.21 -0.25 10.55
N ALA A 142 6.29 -0.36 9.80
CA ALA A 142 6.36 -1.02 8.52
C ALA A 142 6.92 -2.44 8.66
N GLU A 143 6.23 -3.44 8.10
CA GLU A 143 6.63 -4.84 8.18
C GLU A 143 6.83 -5.46 6.81
N TYR A 144 7.90 -6.24 6.71
CA TYR A 144 8.19 -7.12 5.58
C TYR A 144 8.15 -8.57 6.07
N TYR A 145 7.22 -9.37 5.52
CA TYR A 145 7.15 -10.79 5.81
C TYR A 145 8.04 -11.59 4.87
N ILE A 146 8.90 -12.42 5.42
CA ILE A 146 9.87 -13.26 4.70
C ILE A 146 9.35 -14.69 4.73
N ASN A 147 8.89 -15.19 3.59
CA ASN A 147 8.56 -16.60 3.42
C ASN A 147 9.85 -17.41 3.21
N ASP A 148 10.55 -17.69 4.30
CA ASP A 148 11.80 -18.46 4.34
C ASP A 148 11.60 -19.94 4.63
N ALA A 149 10.35 -20.40 4.67
CA ALA A 149 9.97 -21.80 4.86
C ALA A 149 9.28 -22.38 3.61
N GLY A 150 9.28 -23.69 3.49
CA GLY A 150 8.52 -24.41 2.49
C GLY A 150 9.22 -24.66 1.15
N ARG A 151 8.48 -25.23 0.22
CA ARG A 151 8.99 -25.83 -1.03
C ARG A 151 9.76 -24.86 -1.94
N GLN A 152 9.46 -23.57 -1.91
CA GLN A 152 10.12 -22.61 -2.81
C GLN A 152 11.58 -22.38 -2.42
N THR A 153 11.87 -22.37 -1.13
CA THR A 153 13.25 -22.24 -0.63
C THR A 153 14.09 -23.49 -0.92
N ASP A 154 13.49 -24.67 -0.87
CA ASP A 154 14.18 -25.92 -1.26
C ASP A 154 14.47 -25.93 -2.77
N LEU A 155 13.52 -25.44 -3.57
CA LEU A 155 13.64 -25.44 -5.03
C LEU A 155 14.70 -24.45 -5.53
N ILE A 156 14.80 -23.25 -4.91
CA ILE A 156 15.87 -22.30 -5.24
C ILE A 156 17.23 -22.82 -4.78
N ALA A 157 17.32 -23.45 -3.61
CA ALA A 157 18.55 -24.06 -3.13
C ALA A 157 19.04 -25.14 -4.09
N GLU A 158 18.16 -26.01 -4.57
CA GLU A 158 18.52 -27.03 -5.57
C GLU A 158 18.97 -26.37 -6.88
N SER A 159 18.30 -25.31 -7.34
CA SER A 159 18.71 -24.56 -8.54
C SER A 159 20.12 -23.97 -8.37
N VAL A 160 20.44 -23.42 -7.18
CA VAL A 160 21.77 -22.90 -6.85
C VAL A 160 22.80 -24.04 -6.86
N ARG A 161 22.50 -25.20 -6.23
CA ARG A 161 23.37 -26.36 -6.23
C ARG A 161 23.68 -26.83 -7.66
N GLN A 162 22.70 -26.88 -8.54
CA GLN A 162 22.91 -27.27 -9.93
C GLN A 162 23.80 -26.26 -10.68
N ARG A 163 23.64 -24.95 -10.41
CA ARG A 163 24.54 -23.91 -10.95
C ARG A 163 25.95 -23.99 -10.40
N MET A 164 26.14 -24.44 -9.16
CA MET A 164 27.49 -24.72 -8.61
C MET A 164 28.17 -25.88 -9.37
N ILE A 165 27.44 -26.95 -9.71
CA ILE A 165 27.91 -28.06 -10.53
C ILE A 165 28.30 -27.55 -11.93
N GLU A 166 27.47 -26.74 -12.57
CA GLU A 166 27.77 -26.10 -13.87
C GLU A 166 29.07 -25.28 -13.82
N LEU A 167 29.23 -24.45 -12.78
CA LEU A 167 30.43 -23.64 -12.58
C LEU A 167 31.71 -24.44 -12.36
N SER A 168 31.61 -25.66 -11.84
CA SER A 168 32.74 -26.61 -11.68
C SER A 168 33.03 -27.45 -12.95
N GLY A 169 32.29 -27.22 -14.04
CA GLY A 169 32.45 -27.97 -15.30
C GLY A 169 31.64 -29.27 -15.37
N GLY A 170 30.75 -29.52 -14.40
CA GLY A 170 29.82 -30.65 -14.39
C GLY A 170 28.56 -30.44 -15.21
N SER A 171 27.78 -31.51 -15.39
CA SER A 171 26.47 -31.46 -16.05
C SER A 171 25.37 -31.07 -15.05
N ALA A 172 24.79 -29.90 -15.21
CA ALA A 172 23.73 -29.40 -14.35
C ALA A 172 22.34 -29.84 -14.84
N HIS A 173 21.44 -30.18 -13.91
CA HIS A 173 20.09 -30.58 -14.19
C HIS A 173 19.11 -29.77 -13.28
N ILE A 174 18.86 -28.52 -13.66
CA ILE A 174 17.90 -27.67 -12.93
C ILE A 174 16.49 -28.25 -13.11
N PRO A 175 15.73 -28.48 -12.02
CA PRO A 175 14.35 -28.95 -12.13
C PRO A 175 13.52 -28.06 -13.05
N GLU A 176 12.56 -28.66 -13.79
CA GLU A 176 11.70 -27.91 -14.72
C GLU A 176 10.96 -26.74 -14.05
N ASN A 177 10.50 -26.95 -12.79
CA ASN A 177 9.87 -25.93 -11.97
C ASN A 177 10.88 -25.10 -11.13
N GLY A 178 12.19 -25.28 -11.39
CA GLY A 178 13.29 -24.56 -10.71
C GLY A 178 13.47 -23.12 -11.22
N TYR A 179 14.53 -22.52 -10.72
CA TYR A 179 14.87 -21.12 -11.04
C TYR A 179 16.03 -21.09 -12.04
N HIS A 180 15.74 -20.63 -13.26
CA HIS A 180 16.70 -20.65 -14.38
C HIS A 180 17.40 -19.31 -14.63
N GLY A 181 17.02 -18.23 -13.91
CA GLY A 181 17.57 -16.89 -14.12
C GLY A 181 19.08 -16.80 -13.86
N GLU A 182 19.76 -15.88 -14.57
CA GLU A 182 21.20 -15.65 -14.41
C GLU A 182 21.58 -15.24 -12.98
N TYR A 183 20.69 -14.59 -12.24
CA TYR A 183 20.90 -14.22 -10.84
C TYR A 183 21.19 -15.44 -9.94
N VAL A 184 20.73 -16.64 -10.31
CA VAL A 184 21.04 -17.88 -9.57
C VAL A 184 22.53 -18.22 -9.65
N LYS A 185 23.20 -17.88 -10.77
CA LYS A 185 24.65 -18.07 -10.92
C LYS A 185 25.46 -17.18 -9.97
N ASP A 186 24.99 -15.96 -9.70
CA ASP A 186 25.67 -15.08 -8.75
C ASP A 186 25.62 -15.65 -7.33
N VAL A 187 24.47 -16.19 -6.91
CA VAL A 187 24.33 -16.90 -5.64
C VAL A 187 25.22 -18.13 -5.61
N ALA A 188 25.23 -18.92 -6.71
CA ALA A 188 26.05 -20.13 -6.80
C ALA A 188 27.56 -19.84 -6.70
N ARG A 189 28.03 -18.74 -7.32
CA ARG A 189 29.44 -18.29 -7.17
C ARG A 189 29.77 -17.97 -5.70
N GLY A 190 28.86 -17.28 -5.00
CA GLY A 190 29.04 -16.98 -3.59
C GLY A 190 29.02 -18.21 -2.70
N ALA A 191 28.10 -19.15 -2.93
CA ALA A 191 28.03 -20.43 -2.22
C ALA A 191 29.28 -21.29 -2.45
N SER A 192 29.75 -21.38 -3.70
CA SER A 192 30.98 -22.08 -4.07
C SER A 192 32.21 -21.47 -3.40
N ALA A 193 32.33 -20.14 -3.37
CA ALA A 193 33.44 -19.43 -2.72
C ALA A 193 33.49 -19.68 -1.21
N LYS A 194 32.36 -19.99 -0.57
CA LYS A 194 32.25 -20.40 0.84
C LYS A 194 32.44 -21.90 1.06
N GLY A 195 32.60 -22.67 0.00
CA GLY A 195 32.79 -24.14 0.08
C GLY A 195 31.56 -24.90 0.56
N LEU A 196 30.34 -24.35 0.38
CA LEU A 196 29.10 -24.99 0.82
C LEU A 196 28.83 -26.25 -0.03
N GLN A 197 28.43 -27.34 0.62
CA GLN A 197 28.16 -28.63 -0.04
C GLN A 197 26.77 -29.17 0.34
N GLU A 198 26.39 -29.03 1.62
CA GLU A 198 25.12 -29.52 2.12
C GLU A 198 23.98 -28.65 1.62
N ILE A 199 22.87 -29.27 1.19
CA ILE A 199 21.73 -28.56 0.61
C ILE A 199 21.05 -27.61 1.62
N SER A 200 21.08 -27.97 2.91
CA SER A 200 20.62 -27.10 3.99
C SER A 200 21.40 -25.78 4.06
N ASP A 201 22.73 -25.89 4.01
CA ASP A 201 23.62 -24.73 4.10
C ASP A 201 23.50 -23.83 2.86
N ILE A 202 23.36 -24.47 1.67
CA ILE A 202 23.10 -23.75 0.42
C ILE A 202 21.76 -23.04 0.47
N ARG A 203 20.72 -23.67 1.03
CA ARG A 203 19.39 -23.06 1.23
C ARG A 203 19.48 -21.84 2.13
N ASP A 204 20.06 -22.02 3.31
CA ASP A 204 20.15 -20.95 4.30
C ASP A 204 20.97 -19.77 3.77
N TYR A 205 22.10 -20.05 3.10
CA TYR A 205 22.88 -19.03 2.42
C TYR A 205 22.07 -18.29 1.33
N THR A 206 21.33 -19.03 0.53
CA THR A 206 20.54 -18.47 -0.58
C THR A 206 19.44 -17.54 -0.05
N VAL A 207 18.73 -17.96 0.99
CA VAL A 207 17.68 -17.17 1.65
C VAL A 207 18.28 -15.87 2.20
N GLU A 208 19.39 -15.95 2.97
CA GLU A 208 20.05 -14.75 3.50
C GLU A 208 20.54 -13.82 2.40
N TYR A 209 21.10 -14.36 1.32
CA TYR A 209 21.57 -13.58 0.17
C TYR A 209 20.43 -12.73 -0.42
N PHE A 210 19.23 -13.31 -0.62
CA PHE A 210 18.10 -12.56 -1.16
C PHE A 210 17.47 -11.61 -0.15
N ILE A 211 17.44 -11.95 1.13
CA ILE A 211 16.99 -11.02 2.18
C ILE A 211 17.87 -9.77 2.20
N ASP A 212 19.19 -9.94 2.13
CA ASP A 212 20.13 -8.81 2.10
C ASP A 212 20.03 -8.01 0.80
N ASP A 213 19.77 -8.67 -0.33
CA ASP A 213 19.52 -7.99 -1.60
C ASP A 213 18.21 -7.19 -1.54
N HIS A 214 17.12 -7.76 -0.99
CA HIS A 214 15.85 -7.07 -0.79
C HIS A 214 16.00 -5.83 0.09
N LYS A 215 16.70 -5.95 1.24
CA LYS A 215 16.99 -4.83 2.14
C LYS A 215 17.71 -3.69 1.42
N ARG A 216 18.75 -4.05 0.64
CA ARG A 216 19.56 -3.10 -0.13
C ARG A 216 18.72 -2.37 -1.17
N VAL A 217 18.00 -3.12 -2.02
CA VAL A 217 17.18 -2.57 -3.10
C VAL A 217 16.04 -1.71 -2.56
N MET A 218 15.40 -2.10 -1.43
CA MET A 218 14.38 -1.28 -0.77
C MET A 218 14.98 0.04 -0.25
N THR A 219 16.18 -0.01 0.34
CA THR A 219 16.89 1.20 0.80
C THR A 219 17.21 2.13 -0.36
N ASP A 220 17.71 1.60 -1.48
CA ASP A 220 17.99 2.36 -2.71
C ASP A 220 16.72 3.02 -3.27
N PHE A 221 15.60 2.31 -3.20
CA PHE A 221 14.28 2.81 -3.59
C PHE A 221 13.70 3.83 -2.59
N GLY A 222 14.36 4.03 -1.44
CA GLY A 222 13.94 4.95 -0.39
C GLY A 222 12.78 4.42 0.48
N VAL A 223 12.66 3.12 0.58
CA VAL A 223 11.69 2.39 1.39
C VAL A 223 12.40 1.75 2.59
N ARG A 224 11.78 1.85 3.77
CA ARG A 224 12.33 1.28 5.02
C ARG A 224 11.26 0.45 5.70
N PHE A 225 11.74 -0.59 6.39
CA PHE A 225 10.90 -1.46 7.22
C PHE A 225 11.45 -1.47 8.64
N ASP A 226 10.56 -1.43 9.61
CA ASP A 226 10.88 -1.53 11.03
C ASP A 226 11.05 -3.00 11.44
N HIS A 227 10.28 -3.88 10.80
CA HIS A 227 10.28 -5.31 11.09
C HIS A 227 10.52 -6.14 9.82
N TRP A 228 11.37 -7.17 9.96
CA TRP A 228 11.63 -8.20 8.97
C TRP A 228 11.30 -9.55 9.59
N THR A 229 10.03 -9.94 9.48
CA THR A 229 9.48 -11.12 10.16
C THR A 229 9.61 -12.34 9.29
N ARG A 230 10.15 -13.43 9.85
CA ARG A 230 10.35 -14.69 9.15
C ARG A 230 9.20 -15.65 9.41
N GLU A 231 8.74 -16.34 8.38
CA GLU A 231 7.76 -17.42 8.54
C GLU A 231 8.29 -18.51 9.47
N SER A 232 9.58 -18.86 9.36
CA SER A 232 10.23 -19.84 10.23
C SER A 232 10.13 -19.47 11.73
N ASP A 233 10.06 -18.19 12.09
CA ASP A 233 9.91 -17.75 13.47
C ASP A 233 8.50 -18.00 14.01
N ILE A 234 7.47 -17.97 13.16
CA ILE A 234 6.10 -18.30 13.53
C ILE A 234 6.00 -19.79 13.91
N TYR A 235 6.67 -20.66 13.15
CA TYR A 235 6.79 -22.08 13.50
C TYR A 235 7.62 -22.31 14.76
N LYS A 236 8.81 -21.71 14.89
CA LYS A 236 9.68 -21.85 16.08
C LYS A 236 8.99 -21.39 17.38
N LYS A 237 8.11 -20.40 17.29
CA LYS A 237 7.30 -19.90 18.41
C LYS A 237 6.01 -20.69 18.64
N ASN A 238 5.79 -21.77 17.88
CA ASN A 238 4.63 -22.68 17.95
C ASN A 238 3.28 -21.99 17.71
N TYR A 239 3.23 -20.89 16.92
CA TYR A 239 1.97 -20.20 16.65
C TYR A 239 1.04 -21.01 15.75
N VAL A 240 1.58 -21.82 14.85
CA VAL A 240 0.79 -22.68 13.97
C VAL A 240 0.07 -23.75 14.78
N GLU A 241 0.76 -24.41 15.71
CA GLU A 241 0.21 -25.40 16.64
C GLU A 241 -0.81 -24.77 17.58
N LYS A 242 -0.49 -23.58 18.13
CA LYS A 242 -1.38 -22.81 19.02
C LYS A 242 -2.71 -22.50 18.36
N VAL A 243 -2.69 -22.07 17.10
CA VAL A 243 -3.90 -21.78 16.31
C VAL A 243 -4.66 -23.07 16.00
N MET A 244 -3.98 -24.13 15.57
CA MET A 244 -4.62 -25.43 15.33
C MET A 244 -5.33 -25.96 16.58
N ASP A 245 -4.68 -25.90 17.75
CA ASP A 245 -5.25 -26.36 19.02
C ASP A 245 -6.43 -25.48 19.47
N ALA A 246 -6.38 -24.18 19.20
CA ALA A 246 -7.49 -23.27 19.47
C ALA A 246 -8.70 -23.59 18.58
N LEU A 247 -8.49 -23.78 17.28
CA LEU A 247 -9.56 -24.14 16.35
C LEU A 247 -10.20 -25.49 16.68
N ARG A 248 -9.41 -26.49 17.12
CA ARG A 248 -9.91 -27.79 17.58
C ARG A 248 -10.74 -27.68 18.85
N ARG A 249 -10.29 -26.88 19.80
CA ARG A 249 -10.96 -26.69 21.10
C ARG A 249 -12.34 -26.10 20.95
N GLU A 250 -12.51 -25.22 19.96
CA GLU A 250 -13.79 -24.56 19.65
C GLU A 250 -14.63 -25.35 18.62
N ASP A 251 -14.26 -26.61 18.29
CA ASP A 251 -14.93 -27.45 17.28
C ASP A 251 -15.05 -26.76 15.91
N LEU A 252 -14.04 -25.99 15.51
CA LEU A 252 -14.02 -25.22 14.26
C LEU A 252 -13.28 -25.92 13.12
N VAL A 253 -12.83 -27.14 13.34
CA VAL A 253 -12.19 -27.98 12.32
C VAL A 253 -12.83 -29.38 12.30
N TYR A 254 -12.74 -30.05 11.15
CA TYR A 254 -13.15 -31.44 10.98
C TYR A 254 -12.23 -32.18 10.02
N ASP A 255 -12.18 -33.50 10.14
CA ASP A 255 -11.43 -34.38 9.25
C ASP A 255 -12.34 -34.92 8.14
N GLU A 256 -11.92 -34.80 6.90
CA GLU A 256 -12.57 -35.37 5.72
C GLU A 256 -11.53 -35.88 4.74
N GLU A 257 -11.65 -37.13 4.29
CA GLU A 257 -10.73 -37.82 3.37
C GLU A 257 -9.23 -37.70 3.78
N GLY A 258 -8.97 -37.69 5.08
CA GLY A 258 -7.63 -37.58 5.64
C GLY A 258 -7.03 -36.17 5.69
N ALA A 259 -7.74 -35.16 5.17
CA ALA A 259 -7.41 -33.72 5.29
C ALA A 259 -8.15 -33.09 6.47
N ILE A 260 -7.63 -31.98 6.99
CA ILE A 260 -8.28 -31.19 8.03
C ILE A 260 -8.83 -29.92 7.39
N PHE A 261 -10.12 -29.68 7.59
CA PHE A 261 -10.84 -28.50 7.11
C PHE A 261 -11.14 -27.56 8.26
N PHE A 262 -11.01 -26.27 8.00
CA PHE A 262 -11.51 -25.19 8.85
C PHE A 262 -12.90 -24.77 8.39
N LYS A 263 -13.86 -24.67 9.33
CA LYS A 263 -15.26 -24.27 9.08
C LYS A 263 -15.35 -22.76 8.70
N ALA A 264 -14.66 -22.36 7.65
CA ALA A 264 -14.56 -20.95 7.23
C ALA A 264 -15.90 -20.37 6.76
N SER A 265 -16.80 -21.21 6.26
CA SER A 265 -18.16 -20.81 5.85
C SER A 265 -18.99 -20.24 7.01
N ALA A 266 -18.75 -20.67 8.24
CA ALA A 266 -19.40 -20.14 9.45
C ALA A 266 -18.99 -18.68 9.72
N PHE A 267 -17.88 -18.20 9.13
CA PHE A 267 -17.33 -16.87 9.30
C PHE A 267 -17.38 -16.03 8.01
N GLY A 268 -18.27 -16.37 7.09
CA GLY A 268 -18.54 -15.56 5.89
C GLY A 268 -17.70 -15.88 4.66
N ASP A 269 -16.94 -16.99 4.68
CA ASP A 269 -16.32 -17.52 3.46
C ASP A 269 -17.38 -18.27 2.62
N ASP A 270 -17.12 -18.49 1.33
CA ASP A 270 -18.01 -19.19 0.41
C ASP A 270 -17.96 -20.71 0.59
N LYS A 271 -16.95 -21.23 1.27
CA LYS A 271 -16.77 -22.66 1.59
C LYS A 271 -15.80 -22.87 2.73
N ASP A 272 -15.81 -24.07 3.30
CA ASP A 272 -14.79 -24.49 4.23
C ASP A 272 -13.44 -24.68 3.53
N ARG A 273 -12.37 -24.48 4.26
CA ARG A 273 -11.02 -24.45 3.71
C ARG A 273 -10.14 -25.55 4.28
N VAL A 274 -9.45 -26.27 3.39
CA VAL A 274 -8.40 -27.21 3.82
C VAL A 274 -7.27 -26.42 4.47
N ILE A 275 -6.94 -26.77 5.71
CA ILE A 275 -5.81 -26.18 6.46
C ILE A 275 -4.65 -27.17 6.62
N VAL A 276 -4.94 -28.49 6.61
CA VAL A 276 -3.93 -29.56 6.52
C VAL A 276 -4.36 -30.54 5.44
N THR A 277 -3.47 -30.83 4.52
CA THR A 277 -3.68 -31.78 3.42
C THR A 277 -3.65 -33.23 3.91
N SER A 278 -4.17 -34.17 3.10
CA SER A 278 -4.20 -35.61 3.42
C SER A 278 -2.81 -36.22 3.65
N ASP A 279 -1.75 -35.65 3.05
CA ASP A 279 -0.35 -36.00 3.30
C ASP A 279 0.27 -35.23 4.50
N LYS A 280 -0.59 -34.71 5.38
CA LYS A 280 -0.25 -34.06 6.66
C LYS A 280 0.61 -32.81 6.54
N ARG A 281 0.52 -32.07 5.43
CA ARG A 281 1.18 -30.78 5.26
C ARG A 281 0.20 -29.63 5.50
N ASN A 282 0.65 -28.59 6.18
CA ASN A 282 -0.12 -27.36 6.30
C ASN A 282 -0.31 -26.73 4.92
N THR A 283 -1.54 -26.27 4.64
CA THR A 283 -1.78 -25.34 3.53
C THR A 283 -1.31 -23.94 3.93
N TYR A 284 -1.27 -23.01 3.00
CA TYR A 284 -0.90 -21.61 3.30
C TYR A 284 -1.84 -20.93 4.32
N LEU A 285 -3.10 -21.35 4.40
CA LEU A 285 -4.09 -20.66 5.23
C LEU A 285 -3.79 -20.75 6.72
N LEU A 286 -3.36 -21.93 7.22
CA LEU A 286 -3.10 -22.10 8.64
C LEU A 286 -1.90 -21.27 9.15
N PRO A 287 -0.73 -21.27 8.48
CA PRO A 287 0.36 -20.36 8.83
C PRO A 287 -0.01 -18.88 8.69
N ASP A 288 -0.82 -18.51 7.69
CA ASP A 288 -1.28 -17.14 7.53
C ASP A 288 -2.16 -16.69 8.71
N ILE A 289 -3.11 -17.52 9.15
CA ILE A 289 -3.92 -17.23 10.34
C ILE A 289 -3.01 -17.09 11.56
N ALA A 290 -2.06 -18.01 11.74
CA ALA A 290 -1.11 -18.00 12.86
C ALA A 290 -0.25 -16.72 12.87
N TYR A 291 0.20 -16.29 11.71
CA TYR A 291 0.95 -15.06 11.57
C TYR A 291 0.12 -13.82 11.92
N HIS A 292 -1.15 -13.77 11.48
CA HIS A 292 -2.03 -12.65 11.83
C HIS A 292 -2.38 -12.62 13.32
N VAL A 293 -2.58 -13.78 13.96
CA VAL A 293 -2.74 -13.87 15.42
C VAL A 293 -1.50 -13.33 16.11
N TRP A 294 -0.30 -13.68 15.64
CA TRP A 294 0.94 -13.14 16.18
C TRP A 294 1.05 -11.61 16.01
N LYS A 295 0.60 -11.05 14.87
CA LYS A 295 0.51 -9.59 14.67
C LYS A 295 -0.45 -8.95 15.69
N ILE A 296 -1.61 -9.54 15.89
CA ILE A 296 -2.64 -9.04 16.82
C ILE A 296 -2.10 -9.03 18.25
N GLU A 297 -1.39 -10.08 18.68
CA GLU A 297 -0.79 -10.16 20.02
C GLU A 297 0.29 -9.09 20.25
N ARG A 298 0.80 -8.43 19.23
CA ARG A 298 1.69 -7.26 19.33
C ARG A 298 0.95 -5.96 19.72
N ALA A 299 -0.38 -6.02 19.84
CA ALA A 299 -1.24 -4.96 20.37
C ALA A 299 -1.25 -3.66 19.53
N TYR A 300 -1.23 -3.76 18.21
CA TYR A 300 -1.56 -2.65 17.32
C TYR A 300 -3.07 -2.42 17.30
N ASP A 301 -3.50 -1.16 17.16
CA ASP A 301 -4.92 -0.79 17.05
C ASP A 301 -5.51 -1.24 15.69
N GLU A 302 -4.73 -1.20 14.62
CA GLU A 302 -5.12 -1.66 13.28
C GLU A 302 -3.97 -2.38 12.58
N LEU A 303 -4.32 -3.36 11.75
CA LEU A 303 -3.40 -4.04 10.83
C LEU A 303 -3.79 -3.73 9.39
N VAL A 304 -2.81 -3.42 8.57
CA VAL A 304 -3.01 -3.15 7.14
C VAL A 304 -2.06 -4.03 6.33
N ASP A 305 -2.60 -4.87 5.47
CA ASP A 305 -1.80 -5.68 4.56
C ASP A 305 -1.99 -5.21 3.12
N ILE A 306 -0.89 -5.03 2.39
CA ILE A 306 -0.90 -4.64 0.99
C ILE A 306 -0.51 -5.83 0.14
N TRP A 307 -1.46 -6.38 -0.60
CA TRP A 307 -1.33 -7.61 -1.37
C TRP A 307 -1.47 -7.41 -2.87
N GLY A 308 -0.91 -8.35 -3.64
CA GLY A 308 -1.22 -8.50 -5.05
C GLY A 308 -2.62 -9.08 -5.30
N PRO A 309 -3.14 -8.98 -6.53
CA PRO A 309 -4.49 -9.44 -6.87
C PRO A 309 -4.66 -10.98 -6.77
N ASP A 310 -3.59 -11.73 -6.88
CA ASP A 310 -3.53 -13.20 -6.74
C ASP A 310 -3.89 -13.68 -5.32
N HIS A 311 -3.77 -12.82 -4.32
CA HIS A 311 -4.12 -13.12 -2.92
C HIS A 311 -5.58 -12.85 -2.57
N HIS A 312 -6.39 -12.28 -3.46
CA HIS A 312 -7.78 -11.88 -3.19
C HIS A 312 -8.65 -13.03 -2.65
N GLY A 313 -8.48 -14.23 -3.19
CA GLY A 313 -9.25 -15.41 -2.76
C GLY A 313 -8.96 -15.91 -1.34
N ARG A 314 -7.93 -15.39 -0.67
CA ARG A 314 -7.51 -15.80 0.69
C ARG A 314 -8.08 -14.89 1.78
N ILE A 315 -8.57 -13.71 1.42
CA ILE A 315 -9.00 -12.66 2.35
C ILE A 315 -10.06 -13.17 3.33
N LYS A 316 -11.10 -13.83 2.80
CA LYS A 316 -12.20 -14.32 3.63
C LYS A 316 -11.74 -15.39 4.61
N GLY A 317 -10.93 -16.35 4.15
CA GLY A 317 -10.41 -17.42 4.99
C GLY A 317 -9.55 -16.89 6.15
N ILE A 318 -8.67 -15.91 5.91
CA ILE A 318 -7.83 -15.30 6.95
C ILE A 318 -8.68 -14.49 7.93
N LYS A 319 -9.57 -13.62 7.44
CA LYS A 319 -10.48 -12.86 8.30
C LYS A 319 -11.40 -13.78 9.12
N GLY A 320 -11.90 -14.86 8.51
CA GLY A 320 -12.66 -15.88 9.20
C GLY A 320 -11.87 -16.58 10.29
N GLY A 321 -10.59 -16.90 10.03
CA GLY A 321 -9.69 -17.48 11.03
C GLY A 321 -9.41 -16.54 12.22
N ILE A 322 -9.19 -15.26 11.96
CA ILE A 322 -9.03 -14.22 12.99
C ILE A 322 -10.30 -14.14 13.86
N GLN A 323 -11.46 -14.10 13.22
CA GLN A 323 -12.76 -14.04 13.91
C GLN A 323 -13.07 -15.30 14.70
N ALA A 324 -12.74 -16.46 14.16
CA ALA A 324 -12.88 -17.76 14.82
C ALA A 324 -12.08 -17.84 16.14
N LEU A 325 -10.99 -17.09 16.23
CA LEU A 325 -10.12 -17.01 17.40
C LEU A 325 -10.48 -15.84 18.35
N GLY A 326 -11.67 -15.24 18.16
CA GLY A 326 -12.22 -14.22 19.05
C GLY A 326 -11.74 -12.80 18.82
N HIS A 327 -11.08 -12.52 17.67
CA HIS A 327 -10.64 -11.17 17.34
C HIS A 327 -11.54 -10.51 16.30
N PRO A 328 -11.72 -9.18 16.32
CA PRO A 328 -12.51 -8.47 15.31
C PRO A 328 -11.92 -8.60 13.90
N ALA A 329 -12.71 -9.04 12.94
CA ALA A 329 -12.24 -9.22 11.55
C ALA A 329 -11.91 -7.89 10.83
N ASP A 330 -12.46 -6.76 11.30
CA ASP A 330 -12.22 -5.42 10.78
C ASP A 330 -10.91 -4.81 11.31
N MET A 331 -10.29 -5.41 12.31
CA MET A 331 -8.93 -5.09 12.75
C MET A 331 -7.91 -5.26 11.62
N LEU A 332 -8.13 -6.20 10.69
CA LEU A 332 -7.30 -6.40 9.50
C LEU A 332 -7.95 -5.73 8.28
N ARG A 333 -7.28 -4.72 7.73
CA ARG A 333 -7.60 -4.10 6.45
C ARG A 333 -6.66 -4.62 5.36
N ILE A 334 -7.21 -5.02 4.23
CA ILE A 334 -6.43 -5.51 3.09
C ILE A 334 -6.60 -4.56 1.92
N LEU A 335 -5.48 -4.05 1.44
CA LEU A 335 -5.39 -3.19 0.26
C LEU A 335 -4.80 -3.99 -0.91
N ILE A 336 -5.56 -4.13 -1.99
CA ILE A 336 -5.08 -4.78 -3.20
C ILE A 336 -4.38 -3.78 -4.10
N VAL A 337 -3.14 -4.08 -4.48
CA VAL A 337 -2.36 -3.32 -5.45
C VAL A 337 -2.30 -4.10 -6.75
N GLN A 338 -2.89 -3.54 -7.80
CA GLN A 338 -2.96 -4.15 -9.13
C GLN A 338 -1.60 -4.18 -9.82
N GLU A 339 -1.48 -5.08 -10.80
CA GLU A 339 -0.25 -5.32 -11.56
C GLU A 339 0.27 -4.09 -12.31
N VAL A 340 1.58 -4.09 -12.51
CA VAL A 340 2.29 -3.12 -13.34
C VAL A 340 2.73 -3.80 -14.63
N LYS A 341 2.44 -3.17 -15.77
CA LYS A 341 2.98 -3.57 -17.07
C LYS A 341 4.00 -2.53 -17.51
N LEU A 342 5.23 -2.97 -17.76
CA LEU A 342 6.25 -2.10 -18.34
C LEU A 342 6.02 -1.96 -19.85
N LYS A 343 6.12 -0.72 -20.33
CA LYS A 343 6.06 -0.40 -21.78
C LYS A 343 7.34 0.30 -22.22
N LYS A 344 7.80 -0.02 -23.42
CA LYS A 344 8.88 0.66 -24.13
C LYS A 344 8.58 0.69 -25.62
N GLY A 345 8.70 1.83 -26.26
CA GLY A 345 8.33 2.01 -27.67
C GLY A 345 6.88 1.65 -27.96
N GLY A 346 5.95 1.90 -27.01
CA GLY A 346 4.54 1.53 -27.10
C GLY A 346 4.21 0.03 -26.93
N LYS A 347 5.21 -0.84 -26.77
CA LYS A 347 5.04 -2.29 -26.61
C LYS A 347 5.22 -2.72 -25.16
N SER A 348 4.38 -3.66 -24.70
CA SER A 348 4.55 -4.27 -23.37
C SER A 348 5.79 -5.18 -23.33
N ILE A 349 6.58 -5.05 -22.27
CA ILE A 349 7.69 -5.95 -21.95
C ILE A 349 7.11 -7.11 -21.15
N THR A 350 7.27 -8.33 -21.65
CA THR A 350 6.81 -9.55 -20.93
C THR A 350 7.79 -9.89 -19.82
N MET A 351 7.26 -10.09 -18.61
CA MET A 351 8.05 -10.43 -17.41
C MET A 351 7.75 -11.84 -16.94
N SER A 352 8.78 -12.67 -16.76
CA SER A 352 8.65 -14.01 -16.18
C SER A 352 9.87 -14.36 -15.33
N LYS A 353 9.70 -14.56 -14.02
CA LYS A 353 10.77 -14.98 -13.11
C LYS A 353 11.38 -16.34 -13.50
N ARG A 354 10.57 -17.28 -13.98
CA ARG A 354 11.03 -18.62 -14.34
C ARG A 354 11.89 -18.64 -15.60
N SER A 355 11.57 -17.82 -16.59
CA SER A 355 12.37 -17.74 -17.82
C SER A 355 13.61 -16.82 -17.69
N GLY A 356 13.79 -16.14 -16.56
CA GLY A 356 14.86 -15.15 -16.34
C GLY A 356 14.67 -13.84 -17.12
N ALA A 357 13.57 -13.70 -17.86
CA ALA A 357 13.24 -12.51 -18.63
C ALA A 357 12.28 -11.63 -17.83
N PHE A 358 12.77 -10.98 -16.78
CA PHE A 358 11.99 -9.98 -16.04
C PHE A 358 12.88 -8.80 -15.67
N GLU A 359 12.26 -7.64 -15.62
CA GLU A 359 12.95 -6.42 -15.19
C GLU A 359 12.86 -6.31 -13.66
N THR A 360 14.02 -6.23 -13.02
CA THR A 360 14.09 -6.06 -11.57
C THR A 360 13.88 -4.60 -11.20
N LEU A 361 13.50 -4.34 -9.95
CA LEU A 361 13.50 -2.97 -9.43
C LEU A 361 14.90 -2.35 -9.54
N LYS A 362 15.96 -3.12 -9.29
CA LYS A 362 17.34 -2.66 -9.43
C LYS A 362 17.65 -2.20 -10.85
N ASP A 363 17.22 -2.96 -11.88
CA ASP A 363 17.43 -2.58 -13.28
C ASP A 363 16.66 -1.30 -13.65
N LEU A 364 15.42 -1.18 -13.13
CA LEU A 364 14.61 0.01 -13.33
C LEU A 364 15.26 1.24 -12.68
N LEU A 365 15.74 1.13 -11.45
CA LEU A 365 16.44 2.21 -10.73
C LEU A 365 17.77 2.59 -11.37
N GLY A 366 18.43 1.67 -12.08
CA GLY A 366 19.61 1.95 -12.87
C GLY A 366 19.35 2.81 -14.11
N ARG A 367 18.09 2.94 -14.56
CA ARG A 367 17.68 3.71 -15.75
C ARG A 367 16.84 4.93 -15.43
N VAL A 368 15.98 4.83 -14.43
CA VAL A 368 15.00 5.86 -14.08
C VAL A 368 15.22 6.31 -12.65
N PRO A 369 15.33 7.63 -12.37
CA PRO A 369 15.47 8.13 -11.01
C PRO A 369 14.33 7.64 -10.10
N LYS A 370 14.65 7.28 -8.86
CA LYS A 370 13.69 6.71 -7.89
C LYS A 370 12.44 7.57 -7.68
N ASP A 371 12.60 8.90 -7.69
CA ASP A 371 11.47 9.83 -7.52
C ASP A 371 10.46 9.71 -8.66
N VAL A 372 10.97 9.56 -9.88
CA VAL A 372 10.14 9.34 -11.07
C VAL A 372 9.43 8.00 -10.97
N VAL A 373 10.16 6.93 -10.63
CA VAL A 373 9.56 5.58 -10.47
C VAL A 373 8.46 5.61 -9.41
N ARG A 374 8.71 6.19 -8.24
CA ARG A 374 7.74 6.30 -7.16
C ARG A 374 6.51 7.10 -7.57
N PHE A 375 6.69 8.25 -8.23
CA PHE A 375 5.59 9.08 -8.69
C PHE A 375 4.69 8.33 -9.68
N PHE A 376 5.28 7.68 -10.69
CA PHE A 376 4.52 6.91 -11.68
C PHE A 376 3.71 5.78 -11.02
N PHE A 377 4.27 5.08 -10.02
CA PHE A 377 3.54 4.04 -9.29
C PHE A 377 2.34 4.57 -8.49
N LEU A 378 2.41 5.82 -8.04
CA LEU A 378 1.38 6.46 -7.21
C LEU A 378 0.36 7.27 -8.00
N MET A 379 0.62 7.62 -9.27
CA MET A 379 -0.27 8.49 -10.06
C MET A 379 -1.60 7.84 -10.46
N ARG A 380 -1.72 6.53 -10.28
CA ARG A 380 -2.96 5.77 -10.48
C ARG A 380 -3.40 5.11 -9.17
N SER A 381 -4.72 4.99 -8.97
CA SER A 381 -5.26 4.24 -7.83
C SER A 381 -4.64 2.85 -7.74
N SER A 382 -4.37 2.38 -6.52
CA SER A 382 -3.84 1.02 -6.27
C SER A 382 -4.70 -0.07 -6.89
N SER A 383 -6.01 0.14 -6.96
CA SER A 383 -7.00 -0.78 -7.54
C SER A 383 -7.03 -0.82 -9.07
N GLN A 384 -6.28 0.06 -9.75
CA GLN A 384 -6.20 0.11 -11.21
C GLN A 384 -4.88 -0.49 -11.70
N HIS A 385 -4.95 -1.20 -12.84
CA HIS A 385 -3.74 -1.61 -13.55
C HIS A 385 -2.91 -0.38 -13.93
N LEU A 386 -1.59 -0.53 -13.90
CA LEU A 386 -0.66 0.53 -14.24
C LEU A 386 0.21 0.11 -15.44
N ASP A 387 0.13 0.88 -16.50
CA ASP A 387 1.11 0.86 -17.57
C ASP A 387 2.23 1.85 -17.24
N PHE A 388 3.42 1.33 -16.95
CA PHE A 388 4.61 2.14 -16.69
C PHE A 388 5.35 2.35 -18.01
N ASP A 389 5.25 3.55 -18.56
CA ASP A 389 5.91 3.93 -19.82
C ASP A 389 7.33 4.44 -19.53
N LEU A 390 8.33 3.62 -19.88
CA LEU A 390 9.75 3.94 -19.70
C LEU A 390 10.19 5.17 -20.50
N ASP A 391 9.66 5.32 -21.71
CA ASP A 391 10.06 6.43 -22.57
C ASP A 391 9.50 7.75 -22.03
N LEU A 392 8.26 7.75 -21.56
CA LEU A 392 7.65 8.90 -20.87
C LEU A 392 8.38 9.23 -19.58
N ALA A 393 8.73 8.21 -18.78
CA ALA A 393 9.42 8.39 -17.50
C ALA A 393 10.80 9.06 -17.65
N LEU A 394 11.45 8.88 -18.80
CA LEU A 394 12.76 9.46 -19.10
C LEU A 394 12.70 10.82 -19.80
N LYS A 395 11.51 11.26 -20.25
CA LYS A 395 11.37 12.57 -20.90
C LYS A 395 11.60 13.72 -19.91
N GLN A 396 12.38 14.72 -20.35
CA GLN A 396 12.60 15.97 -19.62
C GLN A 396 11.74 17.09 -20.25
N SER A 397 10.44 16.90 -20.26
CA SER A 397 9.47 17.85 -20.83
C SER A 397 8.18 17.86 -20.00
N ASP A 398 7.31 18.83 -20.26
CA ASP A 398 6.00 18.98 -19.63
C ASP A 398 5.03 17.81 -19.87
N GLU A 399 5.31 16.95 -20.87
CA GLU A 399 4.61 15.68 -21.04
C GLU A 399 4.84 14.72 -19.86
N ASN A 400 6.00 14.81 -19.19
CA ASN A 400 6.32 14.01 -18.01
C ASN A 400 5.79 14.72 -16.75
N PRO A 401 4.76 14.18 -16.08
CA PRO A 401 4.15 14.84 -14.94
C PRO A 401 5.12 15.05 -13.76
N VAL A 402 6.13 14.19 -13.60
CA VAL A 402 7.15 14.35 -12.57
C VAL A 402 8.05 15.54 -12.87
N TYR A 403 8.50 15.66 -14.12
CA TYR A 403 9.32 16.79 -14.56
C TYR A 403 8.59 18.11 -14.34
N TYR A 404 7.31 18.16 -14.64
CA TYR A 404 6.48 19.34 -14.43
C TYR A 404 6.45 19.77 -12.94
N VAL A 405 6.24 18.80 -12.03
CA VAL A 405 6.24 19.07 -10.58
C VAL A 405 7.64 19.50 -10.10
N GLN A 406 8.69 18.80 -10.52
CA GLN A 406 10.07 19.14 -10.17
C GLN A 406 10.48 20.51 -10.72
N TYR A 407 10.09 20.85 -11.93
CA TYR A 407 10.32 22.17 -12.52
C TYR A 407 9.64 23.29 -11.71
N ALA A 408 8.37 23.10 -11.33
CA ALA A 408 7.66 24.08 -10.51
C ALA A 408 8.39 24.31 -9.17
N HIS A 409 8.82 23.22 -8.49
CA HIS A 409 9.59 23.31 -7.25
C HIS A 409 10.93 24.05 -7.45
N ALA A 410 11.69 23.68 -8.48
CA ALA A 410 12.98 24.32 -8.79
C ALA A 410 12.78 25.82 -9.09
N ARG A 411 11.75 26.16 -9.84
CA ARG A 411 11.42 27.57 -10.18
C ARG A 411 11.10 28.39 -8.94
N ILE A 412 10.27 27.85 -8.03
CA ILE A 412 9.94 28.53 -6.77
C ILE A 412 11.22 28.73 -5.92
N LYS A 413 12.06 27.70 -5.81
CA LYS A 413 13.34 27.81 -5.08
C LYS A 413 14.25 28.90 -5.66
N SER A 414 14.43 28.91 -6.98
CA SER A 414 15.25 29.93 -7.66
C SER A 414 14.70 31.35 -7.46
N ILE A 415 13.38 31.54 -7.46
CA ILE A 415 12.77 32.85 -7.18
C ILE A 415 13.09 33.29 -5.75
N ILE A 416 12.95 32.37 -4.77
CA ILE A 416 13.26 32.66 -3.36
C ILE A 416 14.75 33.01 -3.18
N GLU A 417 15.65 32.25 -3.80
CA GLU A 417 17.10 32.49 -3.73
C GLU A 417 17.46 33.85 -4.37
N TYR A 418 16.96 34.11 -5.57
CA TYR A 418 17.15 35.38 -6.25
C TYR A 418 16.66 36.58 -5.40
N ALA A 419 15.47 36.47 -4.81
CA ALA A 419 14.93 37.52 -3.95
C ALA A 419 15.85 37.78 -2.72
N ARG A 420 16.40 36.72 -2.11
CA ARG A 420 17.39 36.87 -1.01
C ARG A 420 18.65 37.55 -1.46
N GLU A 421 19.20 37.21 -2.63
CA GLU A 421 20.37 37.86 -3.20
C GLU A 421 20.15 39.36 -3.47
N GLN A 422 18.92 39.74 -3.83
CA GLN A 422 18.51 41.13 -4.00
C GLN A 422 18.17 41.86 -2.68
N GLY A 423 18.41 41.21 -1.51
CA GLY A 423 18.17 41.80 -0.20
C GLY A 423 16.68 41.89 0.19
N VAL A 424 15.82 41.17 -0.50
CA VAL A 424 14.37 41.09 -0.16
C VAL A 424 14.21 40.26 1.10
N ALA A 425 13.76 40.89 2.18
CA ALA A 425 13.42 40.19 3.41
C ALA A 425 12.04 39.50 3.25
N PHE A 426 11.97 38.22 3.59
CA PHE A 426 10.70 37.51 3.66
C PHE A 426 10.06 37.74 5.02
N GLU A 427 8.97 38.50 5.06
CA GLU A 427 8.16 38.62 6.26
C GLU A 427 7.37 37.34 6.49
N LYS A 428 7.42 36.81 7.72
CA LYS A 428 6.66 35.61 8.09
C LYS A 428 5.16 35.85 8.19
N ASN A 429 4.75 37.11 8.40
CA ASN A 429 3.37 37.51 8.61
C ASN A 429 3.00 38.66 7.65
N ILE A 430 2.71 38.35 6.41
CA ILE A 430 2.17 39.32 5.44
C ILE A 430 0.69 39.51 5.78
N LYS A 431 0.24 40.78 5.90
CA LYS A 431 -1.17 41.09 6.09
C LYS A 431 -1.93 40.90 4.78
N LEU A 432 -3.18 40.41 4.85
CA LEU A 432 -4.02 40.12 3.68
C LEU A 432 -4.13 41.33 2.72
N ASN A 433 -4.22 42.54 3.26
CA ASN A 433 -4.30 43.77 2.47
C ASN A 433 -3.01 44.14 1.72
N GLN A 434 -1.91 43.41 1.93
CA GLN A 434 -0.63 43.56 1.24
C GLN A 434 -0.49 42.58 0.06
N ILE A 435 -1.40 41.62 -0.06
CA ILE A 435 -1.44 40.68 -1.19
C ILE A 435 -2.30 41.35 -2.28
N LYS A 436 -1.66 41.71 -3.40
CA LYS A 436 -2.32 42.30 -4.57
C LYS A 436 -2.62 41.25 -5.64
#